data_0fd8fef315d1b6d28a0fb38997dd65a2
#
_entry.id   0fd8fef315d1b6d28a0fb38997dd65a2
#
_cell.length_a   1.000
_cell.length_b   1.000
_cell.length_c   1.000
_cell.angle_alpha   90.00
_cell.angle_beta   90.00
_cell.angle_gamma   90.00
#
_symmetry.space_group_name_H-M   'P 1'
#
loop_
_entity.id
_entity.type
_entity.pdbx_description
1 polymer ?
#
loop_
_entity_poly.entity_id
_entity_poly.type
_entity_poly.pdbx_seq_one_letter_code
_entity_poly.pdbx_strand_id
1 'polypeptide(L)' 'MPLVGLMKRKLLWRVSLDKWTVVWSVYDEKVFGPVQHYRKFEDRKNAKWFAKEMEKCYNWAICVESRLLDDF' A
#
# COMPACT_ATOMS: atom_id res chain seq x y z
N MET A 1 14.04 28.89 -9.90
CA MET A 1 14.60 27.74 -9.30
C MET A 1 14.19 26.47 -10.02
N PRO A 2 14.73 26.29 -11.23
CA PRO A 2 14.31 25.15 -12.06
C PRO A 2 14.67 23.79 -11.46
N LEU A 3 15.75 23.70 -10.70
CA LEU A 3 16.16 22.44 -10.09
C LEU A 3 15.16 21.95 -9.06
N VAL A 4 14.56 22.85 -8.31
CA VAL A 4 13.55 22.48 -7.30
C VAL A 4 12.29 21.93 -7.97
N GLY A 5 11.90 22.52 -9.10
CA GLY A 5 10.78 22.02 -9.87
C GLY A 5 11.02 20.63 -10.42
N LEU A 6 12.24 20.35 -10.90
CA LEU A 6 12.60 19.03 -11.39
C LEU A 6 12.59 17.98 -10.27
N MET A 7 13.05 18.34 -9.09
CA MET A 7 13.04 17.44 -7.95
C MET A 7 11.61 17.08 -7.55
N LYS A 8 10.70 18.05 -7.55
CA LYS A 8 9.28 17.80 -7.28
C LYS A 8 8.69 16.83 -8.28
N ARG A 9 9.03 16.98 -9.56
CA ARG A 9 8.55 16.07 -10.62
C ARG A 9 9.05 14.65 -10.38
N LYS A 10 10.30 14.49 -10.00
CA LYS A 10 10.86 13.17 -9.70
C LYS A 10 10.14 12.52 -8.53
N LEU A 11 9.81 13.28 -7.51
CA LEU A 11 9.07 12.76 -6.36
C LEU A 11 7.67 12.31 -6.76
N LEU A 12 6.99 13.07 -7.60
CA LEU A 12 5.67 12.71 -8.11
C LEU A 12 5.74 11.42 -8.92
N TRP A 13 6.80 11.25 -9.70
CA TRP A 13 7.01 10.02 -10.46
C TRP A 13 7.14 8.81 -9.55
N ARG A 14 7.89 8.94 -8.46
CA ARG A 14 8.05 7.85 -7.50
C ARG A 14 6.73 7.48 -6.86
N VAL A 15 5.91 8.45 -6.52
CA VAL A 15 4.58 8.21 -5.95
C VAL A 15 3.70 7.47 -6.94
N SER A 16 3.80 7.81 -8.23
CA SER A 16 3.01 7.16 -9.27
C SER A 16 3.42 5.71 -9.54
N LEU A 17 4.63 5.30 -9.15
CA LEU A 17 5.09 3.93 -9.31
C LEU A 17 4.41 2.97 -8.33
N ASP A 18 4.04 3.44 -7.15
CA ASP A 18 3.37 2.62 -6.14
C ASP A 18 1.85 2.66 -6.36
N LYS A 19 1.40 1.99 -7.41
CA LYS A 19 0.01 2.04 -7.88
C LYS A 19 -0.96 1.19 -7.08
N TRP A 20 -0.46 0.19 -6.37
CA TRP A 20 -1.29 -0.79 -5.68
C TRP A 20 -0.90 -0.87 -4.22
N THR A 21 -1.91 -0.96 -3.37
CA THR A 21 -1.69 -1.10 -1.93
C THR A 21 -2.46 -2.32 -1.43
N VAL A 22 -1.76 -3.16 -0.69
CA VAL A 22 -2.37 -4.29 0.00
C VAL A 22 -2.53 -3.92 1.47
N VAL A 23 -3.73 -4.10 2.00
CA VAL A 23 -4.06 -3.82 3.40
C VAL A 23 -4.51 -5.13 4.05
N TRP A 24 -3.99 -5.41 5.23
CA TRP A 24 -4.39 -6.57 6.02
C TRP A 24 -4.44 -6.21 7.50
N SER A 25 -5.13 -7.01 8.29
CA SER A 25 -5.26 -6.81 9.73
C SER A 25 -4.54 -7.90 10.49
N VAL A 26 -3.82 -7.49 11.54
CA VAL A 26 -3.15 -8.40 12.46
C VAL A 26 -3.61 -8.07 13.87
N TYR A 27 -4.04 -9.08 14.62
CA TYR A 27 -4.39 -8.88 16.01
C TYR A 27 -3.15 -8.55 16.83
N ASP A 28 -3.22 -7.49 17.63
CA ASP A 28 -2.13 -7.05 18.49
C ASP A 28 -2.62 -7.03 19.94
N GLU A 29 -1.98 -7.84 20.77
CA GLU A 29 -2.33 -7.95 22.20
C GLU A 29 -2.13 -6.63 22.95
N LYS A 30 -1.18 -5.82 22.51
CA LYS A 30 -0.87 -4.55 23.19
C LYS A 30 -2.01 -3.56 23.12
N VAL A 31 -2.77 -3.57 22.01
CA VAL A 31 -3.91 -2.67 21.81
C VAL A 31 -5.24 -3.39 21.93
N PHE A 32 -5.23 -4.70 22.22
CA PHE A 32 -6.42 -5.54 22.39
C PHE A 32 -7.36 -5.48 21.19
N GLY A 33 -6.80 -5.47 20.00
CA GLY A 33 -7.62 -5.43 18.79
C GLY A 33 -6.81 -5.54 17.53
N PRO A 34 -7.50 -5.49 16.36
CA PRO A 34 -6.82 -5.57 15.09
C PRO A 34 -6.09 -4.26 14.77
N VAL A 35 -4.88 -4.39 14.26
CA VAL A 35 -4.09 -3.28 13.75
C VAL A 35 -3.95 -3.48 12.25
N GLN A 36 -4.21 -2.44 11.48
CA GLN A 36 -4.08 -2.49 10.04
C GLN A 36 -2.65 -2.26 9.61
N HIS A 37 -2.19 -3.11 8.71
CA HIS A 37 -0.90 -2.98 8.06
C HIS A 37 -1.11 -2.81 6.57
N TYR A 38 -0.17 -2.18 5.89
CA TYR A 38 -0.26 -2.01 4.46
C TYR A 38 1.13 -2.05 3.81
N ARG A 39 1.14 -2.39 2.53
CA ARG A 39 2.35 -2.40 1.73
C ARG A 39 2.01 -1.98 0.31
N LYS A 40 2.86 -1.13 -0.29
CA LYS A 40 2.66 -0.61 -1.64
C LYS A 40 3.45 -1.42 -2.67
N PHE A 41 2.87 -1.57 -3.86
CA PHE A 41 3.47 -2.32 -4.95
C PHE A 41 3.32 -1.54 -6.25
N GLU A 42 4.29 -1.72 -7.15
CA GLU A 42 4.22 -1.17 -8.49
C GLU A 42 3.35 -2.02 -9.41
N ASP A 43 3.38 -3.33 -9.22
CA ASP A 43 2.76 -4.31 -10.10
C ASP A 43 1.53 -4.93 -9.45
N ARG A 44 0.43 -4.93 -10.22
CA ARG A 44 -0.83 -5.51 -9.77
C ARG A 44 -0.69 -7.01 -9.45
N LYS A 45 0.05 -7.76 -10.27
CA LYS A 45 0.25 -9.19 -10.05
C LYS A 45 0.89 -9.47 -8.70
N ASN A 46 1.95 -8.74 -8.39
CA ASN A 46 2.65 -8.89 -7.11
C ASN A 46 1.77 -8.49 -5.94
N ALA A 47 1.01 -7.41 -6.09
CA ALA A 47 0.09 -6.95 -5.06
C ALA A 47 -1.00 -7.98 -4.79
N LYS A 48 -1.60 -8.53 -5.84
CA LYS A 48 -2.64 -9.56 -5.69
C LYS A 48 -2.09 -10.83 -5.07
N TRP A 49 -0.90 -11.25 -5.48
CA TRP A 49 -0.26 -12.42 -4.91
C TRP A 49 -0.01 -12.22 -3.42
N PHE A 50 0.52 -11.07 -3.05
CA PHE A 50 0.77 -10.72 -1.66
C PHE A 50 -0.52 -10.69 -0.84
N ALA A 51 -1.59 -10.11 -1.40
CA ALA A 51 -2.89 -10.07 -0.75
C ALA A 51 -3.42 -11.47 -0.46
N LYS A 52 -3.30 -12.39 -1.41
CA LYS A 52 -3.69 -13.78 -1.21
C LYS A 52 -2.89 -14.45 -0.10
N GLU A 53 -1.59 -14.20 -0.04
CA GLU A 53 -0.74 -14.77 1.00
C GLU A 53 -1.11 -14.22 2.38
N MET A 54 -1.37 -12.92 2.47
CA MET A 54 -1.78 -12.30 3.73
C MET A 54 -3.16 -12.77 4.17
N GLU A 55 -4.08 -12.98 3.23
CA GLU A 55 -5.41 -13.49 3.52
C GLU A 55 -5.34 -14.88 4.16
N LYS A 56 -4.44 -15.73 3.66
CA LYS A 56 -4.21 -17.06 4.23
C LYS A 56 -3.65 -16.99 5.65
N CYS A 57 -2.78 -16.02 5.91
CA CYS A 57 -2.12 -15.89 7.21
C CYS A 57 -3.00 -15.19 8.25
N TYR A 58 -3.78 -14.20 7.84
CA TYR A 58 -4.47 -13.29 8.75
C TYR A 58 -5.98 -13.21 8.53
N ASN A 59 -6.54 -14.09 7.71
CA ASN A 59 -7.97 -14.21 7.42
C ASN A 59 -8.58 -13.05 6.64
N TRP A 60 -7.86 -11.94 6.48
CA TRP A 60 -8.40 -10.79 5.76
C TRP A 60 -7.28 -9.97 5.13
N ALA A 61 -7.42 -9.71 3.85
CA ALA A 61 -6.54 -8.80 3.13
C ALA A 61 -7.25 -8.30 1.88
N ILE A 62 -6.98 -7.07 1.49
CA ILE A 62 -7.53 -6.49 0.27
C ILE A 62 -6.40 -5.85 -0.55
N CYS A 63 -6.61 -5.82 -1.86
CA CYS A 63 -5.71 -5.14 -2.79
C CYS A 63 -6.49 -4.02 -3.47
N VAL A 64 -6.05 -2.79 -3.31
CA VAL A 64 -6.73 -1.62 -3.88
C VAL A 64 -5.76 -0.72 -4.62
N GLU A 65 -6.28 0.10 -5.51
CA GLU A 65 -5.47 1.11 -6.16
C GLU A 65 -5.06 2.17 -5.14
N SER A 66 -3.78 2.49 -5.11
CA SER A 66 -3.23 3.44 -4.12
C SER A 66 -3.92 4.80 -4.17
N ARG A 67 -4.32 5.25 -5.35
CA ARG A 67 -5.00 6.53 -5.52
C ARG A 67 -6.32 6.62 -4.74
N LEU A 68 -6.98 5.48 -4.55
CA LEU A 68 -8.24 5.43 -3.80
C LEU A 68 -8.03 5.68 -2.32
N LEU A 69 -6.88 5.27 -1.80
CA LEU A 69 -6.52 5.51 -0.40
C LEU A 69 -6.07 6.95 -0.18
N ASP A 70 -5.42 7.54 -1.17
CA ASP A 70 -4.92 8.92 -1.06
C ASP A 70 -6.05 9.95 -1.09
N ASP A 71 -7.24 9.57 -1.53
CA ASP A 71 -8.42 10.44 -1.55
C ASP A 71 -9.11 10.57 -0.18
N PHE A 72 -8.61 9.82 0.78
CA PHE A 72 -9.07 9.94 2.16
C PHE A 72 -8.12 10.85 2.93
#